data_d8b5a77251f295491df51295c08dd03e
#
_entry.id   d8b5a77251f295491df51295c08dd03e
#
_cell.length_a   1.000
_cell.length_b   1.000
_cell.length_c   1.000
_cell.angle_alpha   90.00
_cell.angle_beta   90.00
_cell.angle_gamma   90.00
#
_symmetry.space_group_name_H-M   'P 1'
#
loop_
_entity.id
_entity.type
_entity.pdbx_description
1 polymer ?
#
loop_
_entity_poly.entity_id
_entity_poly.type
_entity_poly.pdbx_seq_one_letter_code
_entity_poly.pdbx_strand_id
1 'polypeptide(L)'
;VGSEMCIRDSAKGGAAAAEEETSGDSFGRKVYKDLMNGVSHMLPFVVGGGIMIALAFLLDDYTIDPSNFGMNTPVAAFFKTVGGAAFGYMLPILAGFIAMSIADRPGLAVGFAGGVLAMNGTNFTDLAAGSTTGISGGFLAALLAGFAAGYIVQFLKKITEKLPASLNGIRPMLIYPLGGILIVGAVMCGINPVMGMINTAVTDWLNAMGGTSKVLLGAI
;
A
#
# COMPACT_ATOMS: atom_id res chain seq x y z
N VAL A 1 18.27 31.65 -24.55
CA VAL A 1 19.15 30.47 -24.65
C VAL A 1 19.72 30.14 -23.24
N GLY A 2 18.98 30.20 -22.18
CA GLY A 2 19.50 29.96 -20.82
C GLY A 2 18.55 29.24 -19.86
N SER A 3 17.31 29.01 -20.27
CA SER A 3 16.29 28.46 -19.34
C SER A 3 16.02 26.94 -19.50
N GLU A 4 16.53 26.33 -20.54
CA GLU A 4 16.32 24.90 -20.83
C GLU A 4 17.34 23.97 -20.13
N MET A 5 18.45 24.55 -19.66
CA MET A 5 19.56 23.77 -19.08
C MET A 5 19.35 23.47 -17.59
N CYS A 6 18.61 24.32 -16.86
CA CYS A 6 18.32 24.10 -15.42
C CYS A 6 17.22 23.09 -15.14
N ILE A 7 16.35 22.78 -16.12
CA ILE A 7 15.29 21.76 -15.96
C ILE A 7 15.86 20.35 -16.15
N ARG A 8 16.98 20.22 -16.85
CA ARG A 8 17.58 18.91 -17.18
C ARG A 8 18.41 18.30 -16.04
N ASP A 9 18.93 19.12 -15.13
CA ASP A 9 19.75 18.63 -14.02
C ASP A 9 18.96 18.25 -12.77
N SER A 10 17.77 18.84 -12.58
CA SER A 10 16.85 18.42 -11.49
C SER A 10 16.13 17.09 -11.78
N ALA A 11 16.05 16.66 -13.04
CA ALA A 11 15.44 15.40 -13.44
C ALA A 11 16.40 14.19 -13.29
N LYS A 12 17.70 14.42 -13.12
CA LYS A 12 18.71 13.34 -13.03
C LYS A 12 18.82 12.68 -11.65
N GLY A 13 18.27 13.27 -10.61
CA GLY A 13 18.31 12.73 -9.25
C GLY A 13 17.23 11.68 -8.93
N GLY A 14 16.18 11.56 -9.76
CA GLY A 14 15.06 10.64 -9.54
C GLY A 14 14.85 9.62 -10.66
N ALA A 15 15.66 9.64 -11.72
CA ALA A 15 15.40 8.88 -12.95
C ALA A 15 16.42 7.77 -13.25
N ALA A 16 17.19 7.34 -12.26
CA ALA A 16 18.19 6.26 -12.46
C ALA A 16 17.58 4.84 -12.46
N ALA A 17 16.25 4.70 -12.57
CA ALA A 17 15.57 3.39 -12.65
C ALA A 17 14.61 3.25 -13.84
N ALA A 18 14.63 4.13 -14.82
CA ALA A 18 13.61 4.17 -15.86
C ALA A 18 14.16 4.13 -17.30
N GLU A 19 15.28 3.46 -17.59
CA GLU A 19 15.71 3.20 -18.96
C GLU A 19 16.39 1.83 -19.06
N GLU A 20 15.62 0.84 -19.49
CA GLU A 20 15.99 -0.20 -20.45
C GLU A 20 14.73 -0.99 -20.80
N GLU A 21 13.96 -0.48 -21.75
CA GLU A 21 13.00 -1.28 -22.50
C GLU A 21 13.77 -2.14 -23.52
N THR A 22 14.22 -3.32 -23.08
CA THR A 22 14.63 -4.37 -24.00
C THR A 22 13.55 -5.43 -24.05
N SER A 23 12.99 -5.61 -25.23
CA SER A 23 12.07 -6.70 -25.61
C SER A 23 12.60 -8.05 -25.14
N GLY A 24 12.02 -8.61 -24.08
CA GLY A 24 12.40 -9.90 -23.51
C GLY A 24 12.29 -9.99 -21.99
N ASP A 25 11.66 -9.03 -21.33
CA ASP A 25 11.54 -9.05 -19.88
C ASP A 25 10.70 -10.26 -19.42
N SER A 26 11.36 -11.19 -18.73
CA SER A 26 10.71 -12.27 -18.01
C SER A 26 9.63 -11.70 -17.07
N PHE A 27 8.48 -12.38 -16.97
CA PHE A 27 7.36 -11.99 -16.09
C PHE A 27 7.83 -11.58 -14.68
N GLY A 28 8.81 -12.29 -14.13
CA GLY A 28 9.41 -11.97 -12.83
C GLY A 28 10.08 -10.61 -12.78
N ARG A 29 10.71 -10.15 -13.86
CA ARG A 29 11.36 -8.85 -13.93
C ARG A 29 10.34 -7.69 -13.96
N LYS A 30 9.20 -7.88 -14.64
CA LYS A 30 8.08 -6.92 -14.60
C LYS A 30 7.51 -6.81 -13.19
N VAL A 31 7.20 -7.94 -12.57
CA VAL A 31 6.70 -7.98 -11.18
C VAL A 31 7.67 -7.29 -10.22
N TYR A 32 8.98 -7.53 -10.35
CA TYR A 32 10.00 -6.86 -9.54
C TYR A 32 10.03 -5.35 -9.77
N LYS A 33 9.93 -4.88 -11.02
CA LYS A 33 9.92 -3.46 -11.38
C LYS A 33 8.69 -2.76 -10.78
N ASP A 34 7.51 -3.36 -10.91
CA ASP A 34 6.26 -2.84 -10.37
C ASP A 34 6.29 -2.79 -8.84
N LEU A 35 6.82 -3.84 -8.21
CA LEU A 35 7.03 -3.90 -6.77
C LEU A 35 7.98 -2.79 -6.29
N MET A 36 9.11 -2.63 -6.97
CA MET A 36 10.11 -1.63 -6.60
C MET A 36 9.56 -0.21 -6.74
N ASN A 37 8.73 0.04 -7.78
CA ASN A 37 8.02 1.31 -7.92
C ASN A 37 7.10 1.59 -6.73
N GLY A 38 6.30 0.60 -6.29
CA GLY A 38 5.44 0.72 -5.12
C GLY A 38 6.22 1.01 -3.84
N VAL A 39 7.30 0.25 -3.59
CA VAL A 39 8.16 0.41 -2.41
C VAL A 39 8.83 1.79 -2.40
N SER A 40 9.34 2.28 -3.53
CA SER A 40 10.00 3.58 -3.61
C SER A 40 9.08 4.74 -3.20
N HIS A 41 7.81 4.67 -3.58
CA HIS A 41 6.82 5.70 -3.21
C HIS A 41 6.28 5.54 -1.78
N MET A 42 6.34 4.34 -1.21
CA MET A 42 5.97 4.08 0.17
C MET A 42 7.04 4.59 1.17
N LEU A 43 8.33 4.52 0.82
CA LEU A 43 9.45 4.85 1.72
C LEU A 43 9.34 6.23 2.40
N PRO A 44 8.99 7.35 1.71
CA PRO A 44 8.85 8.64 2.36
C PRO A 44 7.81 8.65 3.49
N PHE A 45 6.72 7.90 3.36
CA PHE A 45 5.67 7.81 4.38
C PHE A 45 6.13 7.00 5.59
N VAL A 46 6.88 5.91 5.36
CA VAL A 46 7.46 5.09 6.42
C VAL A 46 8.52 5.88 7.18
N VAL A 47 9.44 6.53 6.46
CA VAL A 47 10.52 7.30 7.08
C VAL A 47 9.97 8.52 7.81
N GLY A 48 9.13 9.32 7.15
CA GLY A 48 8.55 10.53 7.75
C GLY A 48 7.64 10.19 8.94
N GLY A 49 6.76 9.22 8.79
CA GLY A 49 5.89 8.75 9.87
C GLY A 49 6.67 8.16 11.04
N GLY A 50 7.69 7.34 10.76
CA GLY A 50 8.56 6.74 11.76
C GLY A 50 9.35 7.77 12.56
N ILE A 51 9.92 8.80 11.89
CA ILE A 51 10.62 9.91 12.56
C ILE A 51 9.65 10.68 13.48
N MET A 52 8.45 10.99 13.01
CA MET A 52 7.46 11.68 13.83
C MET A 52 7.05 10.86 15.06
N ILE A 53 6.85 9.54 14.93
CA ILE A 53 6.56 8.65 16.05
C ILE A 53 7.75 8.61 17.03
N ALA A 54 8.98 8.56 16.52
CA ALA A 54 10.17 8.59 17.36
C ALA A 54 10.29 9.91 18.14
N LEU A 55 10.00 11.05 17.51
CA LEU A 55 9.94 12.35 18.18
C LEU A 55 8.84 12.41 19.24
N ALA A 56 7.69 11.78 19.01
CA ALA A 56 6.64 11.69 20.02
C ALA A 56 7.15 11.01 21.30
N PHE A 57 7.88 9.90 21.17
CA PHE A 57 8.47 9.22 22.32
C PHE A 57 9.61 10.01 22.99
N LEU A 58 10.37 10.79 22.20
CA LEU A 58 11.45 11.62 22.72
C LEU A 58 10.93 12.83 23.51
N LEU A 59 9.80 13.39 23.10
CA LEU A 59 9.21 14.61 23.69
C LEU A 59 8.21 14.30 24.78
N ASP A 60 7.89 13.04 25.03
CA ASP A 60 6.91 12.64 26.04
C ASP A 60 7.56 12.34 27.39
N ASP A 61 6.79 12.54 28.46
CA ASP A 61 7.23 12.27 29.83
C ASP A 61 6.69 10.91 30.31
N TYR A 62 7.61 9.95 30.45
CA TYR A 62 7.34 8.61 30.93
C TYR A 62 6.75 8.57 32.37
N THR A 63 6.99 9.61 33.18
CA THR A 63 6.58 9.62 34.58
C THR A 63 5.09 9.87 34.77
N ILE A 64 4.39 10.41 33.75
CA ILE A 64 2.97 10.74 33.83
C ILE A 64 2.12 9.47 33.77
N ASP A 65 2.21 8.70 32.70
CA ASP A 65 1.54 7.42 32.52
C ASP A 65 2.35 6.51 31.61
N PRO A 66 3.05 5.49 32.17
CA PRO A 66 3.85 4.55 31.39
C PRO A 66 3.03 3.75 30.36
N SER A 67 1.74 3.51 30.62
CA SER A 67 0.87 2.75 29.72
C SER A 67 0.49 3.56 28.46
N ASN A 68 0.49 4.89 28.55
CA ASN A 68 0.13 5.81 27.47
C ASN A 68 1.34 6.59 26.93
N PHE A 69 2.54 6.05 27.10
CA PHE A 69 3.79 6.67 26.68
C PHE A 69 3.78 7.00 25.17
N GLY A 70 4.19 8.20 24.85
CA GLY A 70 4.12 8.80 23.52
C GLY A 70 2.87 9.64 23.28
N MET A 71 1.92 9.73 24.25
CA MET A 71 0.69 10.51 24.16
C MET A 71 0.35 11.30 25.44
N ASN A 72 1.22 11.28 26.45
CA ASN A 72 0.96 11.95 27.74
C ASN A 72 0.96 13.47 27.62
N THR A 73 1.76 14.03 26.73
CA THR A 73 1.81 15.46 26.49
C THR A 73 1.10 15.82 25.17
N PRO A 74 0.47 17.02 25.07
CA PRO A 74 -0.21 17.43 23.83
C PRO A 74 0.72 17.45 22.60
N VAL A 75 1.99 17.79 22.81
CA VAL A 75 3.00 17.83 21.74
C VAL A 75 3.34 16.43 21.27
N ALA A 76 3.59 15.49 22.19
CA ALA A 76 3.84 14.09 21.86
C ALA A 76 2.64 13.46 21.15
N ALA A 77 1.42 13.69 21.67
CA ALA A 77 0.19 13.22 21.07
C ALA A 77 0.02 13.72 19.62
N PHE A 78 0.35 14.99 19.36
CA PHE A 78 0.32 15.55 18.00
C PHE A 78 1.28 14.78 17.07
N PHE A 79 2.55 14.64 17.45
CA PHE A 79 3.54 13.94 16.63
C PHE A 79 3.18 12.46 16.41
N LYS A 80 2.69 11.77 17.45
CA LYS A 80 2.26 10.37 17.36
C LYS A 80 1.05 10.20 16.44
N THR A 81 0.07 11.11 16.52
CA THR A 81 -1.13 11.06 15.69
C THR A 81 -0.79 11.31 14.21
N VAL A 82 -0.03 12.36 13.91
CA VAL A 82 0.37 12.69 12.53
C VAL A 82 1.29 11.62 11.96
N GLY A 83 2.29 11.18 12.73
CA GLY A 83 3.21 10.12 12.32
C GLY A 83 2.50 8.79 12.14
N GLY A 84 1.58 8.45 13.03
CA GLY A 84 0.76 7.24 12.95
C GLY A 84 -0.15 7.24 11.73
N ALA A 85 -0.75 8.39 11.37
CA ALA A 85 -1.54 8.52 10.15
C ALA A 85 -0.70 8.29 8.89
N ALA A 86 0.48 8.92 8.81
CA ALA A 86 1.39 8.73 7.68
C ALA A 86 1.87 7.27 7.56
N PHE A 87 2.28 6.68 8.67
CA PHE A 87 2.75 5.29 8.74
C PHE A 87 1.62 4.30 8.46
N GLY A 88 0.40 4.57 8.95
CA GLY A 88 -0.77 3.71 8.78
C GLY A 88 -1.17 3.53 7.30
N TYR A 89 -0.99 4.56 6.47
CA TYR A 89 -1.33 4.48 5.04
C TYR A 89 -0.23 3.89 4.16
N MET A 90 0.87 3.38 4.70
CA MET A 90 1.96 2.80 3.90
C MET A 90 1.49 1.65 3.00
N LEU A 91 0.58 0.78 3.49
CA LEU A 91 0.06 -0.37 2.72
C LEU A 91 -0.86 0.06 1.57
N PRO A 92 -1.85 0.95 1.75
CA PRO A 92 -2.63 1.51 0.66
C PRO A 92 -1.79 2.24 -0.39
N ILE A 93 -0.76 2.95 0.03
CA ILE A 93 0.17 3.64 -0.88
C ILE A 93 0.95 2.64 -1.71
N LEU A 94 1.52 1.61 -1.07
CA LEU A 94 2.22 0.53 -1.75
C LEU A 94 1.34 -0.10 -2.84
N ALA A 95 0.12 -0.53 -2.48
CA ALA A 95 -0.81 -1.16 -3.41
C ALA A 95 -1.21 -0.21 -4.55
N GLY A 96 -1.45 1.07 -4.25
CA GLY A 96 -1.79 2.09 -5.22
C GLY A 96 -0.70 2.30 -6.27
N PHE A 97 0.56 2.43 -5.85
CA PHE A 97 1.67 2.66 -6.77
C PHE A 97 2.10 1.41 -7.56
N ILE A 98 1.92 0.20 -7.01
CA ILE A 98 2.05 -1.04 -7.80
C ILE A 98 0.98 -1.05 -8.90
N ALA A 99 -0.28 -0.79 -8.58
CA ALA A 99 -1.36 -0.76 -9.56
C ALA A 99 -1.18 0.36 -10.59
N MET A 100 -0.61 1.51 -10.19
CA MET A 100 -0.26 2.60 -11.08
C MET A 100 0.85 2.21 -12.07
N SER A 101 1.85 1.45 -11.64
CA SER A 101 2.92 0.96 -12.52
C SER A 101 2.37 0.03 -13.61
N ILE A 102 1.31 -0.74 -13.30
CA ILE A 102 0.70 -1.70 -14.22
C ILE A 102 -0.34 -1.04 -15.14
N ALA A 103 -1.19 -0.17 -14.59
CA ALA A 103 -2.40 0.33 -15.26
C ALA A 103 -2.52 1.87 -15.32
N ASP A 104 -1.43 2.59 -15.14
CA ASP A 104 -1.35 4.06 -15.13
C ASP A 104 -2.23 4.71 -14.04
N ARG A 105 -2.58 5.98 -14.23
CA ARG A 105 -3.33 6.81 -13.25
C ARG A 105 -4.62 6.17 -12.70
N PRO A 106 -5.50 5.55 -13.49
CA PRO A 106 -6.70 4.92 -12.94
C PRO A 106 -6.38 3.73 -12.03
N GLY A 107 -5.25 3.06 -12.24
CA GLY A 107 -4.77 1.99 -11.37
C GLY A 107 -4.49 2.46 -9.94
N LEU A 108 -3.98 3.69 -9.77
CA LEU A 108 -3.66 4.25 -8.46
C LEU A 108 -4.89 4.24 -7.52
N ALA A 109 -6.02 4.78 -7.99
CA ALA A 109 -7.24 4.88 -7.17
C ALA A 109 -7.77 3.50 -6.77
N VAL A 110 -7.77 2.57 -7.73
CA VAL A 110 -8.25 1.20 -7.52
C VAL A 110 -7.32 0.42 -6.58
N GLY A 111 -6.00 0.54 -6.78
CA GLY A 111 -5.00 -0.10 -5.93
C GLY A 111 -5.00 0.45 -4.51
N PHE A 112 -5.14 1.77 -4.35
CA PHE A 112 -5.26 2.39 -3.04
C PHE A 112 -6.48 1.87 -2.27
N ALA A 113 -7.66 1.82 -2.92
CA ALA A 113 -8.87 1.28 -2.31
C ALA A 113 -8.71 -0.20 -1.91
N GLY A 114 -8.11 -1.01 -2.80
CA GLY A 114 -7.77 -2.41 -2.50
C GLY A 114 -6.81 -2.55 -1.32
N GLY A 115 -5.82 -1.68 -1.22
CA GLY A 115 -4.86 -1.63 -0.12
C GLY A 115 -5.51 -1.27 1.23
N VAL A 116 -6.48 -0.35 1.24
CA VAL A 116 -7.27 -0.03 2.44
C VAL A 116 -8.08 -1.24 2.89
N LEU A 117 -8.73 -1.95 1.96
CA LEU A 117 -9.48 -3.17 2.28
C LEU A 117 -8.57 -4.30 2.81
N ALA A 118 -7.35 -4.42 2.28
CA ALA A 118 -6.34 -5.34 2.77
C ALA A 118 -5.87 -4.99 4.19
N MET A 119 -5.66 -3.71 4.46
CA MET A 119 -5.27 -3.19 5.76
C MET A 119 -6.36 -3.45 6.82
N ASN A 120 -7.62 -3.20 6.48
CA ASN A 120 -8.76 -3.42 7.38
C ASN A 120 -9.14 -4.90 7.50
N GLY A 121 -8.66 -5.77 6.61
CA GLY A 121 -9.02 -7.18 6.60
C GLY A 121 -10.48 -7.45 6.25
N THR A 122 -11.15 -6.50 5.58
CA THR A 122 -12.58 -6.59 5.25
C THR A 122 -12.90 -7.83 4.43
N ASN A 123 -13.87 -8.61 4.85
CA ASN A 123 -14.34 -9.82 4.18
C ASN A 123 -15.87 -9.90 4.14
N PHE A 124 -16.42 -10.80 3.32
CA PHE A 124 -17.87 -10.95 3.16
C PHE A 124 -18.57 -11.44 4.43
N THR A 125 -17.92 -12.25 5.25
CA THR A 125 -18.51 -12.79 6.49
C THR A 125 -18.66 -11.70 7.53
N ASP A 126 -17.65 -10.85 7.70
CA ASP A 126 -17.71 -9.73 8.63
C ASP A 126 -18.71 -8.66 8.18
N LEU A 127 -18.77 -8.38 6.86
CA LEU A 127 -19.78 -7.48 6.30
C LEU A 127 -21.21 -7.99 6.54
N ALA A 128 -21.46 -9.30 6.40
CA ALA A 128 -22.75 -9.90 6.70
C ALA A 128 -23.08 -9.82 8.20
N ALA A 129 -22.07 -9.80 9.06
CA ALA A 129 -22.24 -9.62 10.51
C ALA A 129 -22.30 -8.13 10.94
N GLY A 130 -22.26 -7.19 9.98
CA GLY A 130 -22.30 -5.74 10.24
C GLY A 130 -20.95 -5.16 10.68
N SER A 131 -19.84 -5.89 10.56
CA SER A 131 -18.50 -5.41 10.83
C SER A 131 -17.78 -5.03 9.54
N THR A 132 -17.07 -3.92 9.55
CA THR A 132 -16.25 -3.46 8.41
C THR A 132 -14.77 -3.82 8.54
N THR A 133 -14.37 -4.34 9.71
CA THR A 133 -12.98 -4.68 10.03
C THR A 133 -12.88 -6.15 10.40
N GLY A 134 -11.91 -6.83 9.81
CA GLY A 134 -11.56 -8.21 10.08
C GLY A 134 -10.09 -8.37 10.45
N ILE A 135 -9.55 -9.55 10.25
CA ILE A 135 -8.12 -9.82 10.46
C ILE A 135 -7.34 -9.23 9.28
N SER A 136 -6.48 -8.24 9.57
CA SER A 136 -5.63 -7.64 8.53
C SER A 136 -4.76 -8.70 7.85
N GLY A 137 -4.78 -8.68 6.53
CA GLY A 137 -3.88 -9.53 5.74
C GLY A 137 -2.44 -9.00 5.65
N GLY A 138 -2.17 -7.85 6.27
CA GLY A 138 -0.85 -7.24 6.35
C GLY A 138 -0.25 -6.87 5.01
N PHE A 139 1.08 -6.89 4.97
CA PHE A 139 1.86 -6.49 3.79
C PHE A 139 1.60 -7.37 2.55
N LEU A 140 1.46 -8.69 2.76
CA LEU A 140 1.21 -9.63 1.66
C LEU A 140 -0.14 -9.38 0.98
N ALA A 141 -1.19 -9.10 1.75
CA ALA A 141 -2.50 -8.77 1.18
C ALA A 141 -2.46 -7.45 0.40
N ALA A 142 -1.72 -6.45 0.88
CA ALA A 142 -1.54 -5.18 0.17
C ALA A 142 -0.80 -5.35 -1.16
N LEU A 143 0.22 -6.21 -1.21
CA LEU A 143 0.91 -6.57 -2.46
C LEU A 143 -0.06 -7.21 -3.46
N LEU A 144 -0.81 -8.21 -3.02
CA LEU A 144 -1.80 -8.87 -3.87
C LEU A 144 -2.88 -7.90 -4.34
N ALA A 145 -3.35 -7.00 -3.47
CA ALA A 145 -4.30 -5.95 -3.82
C ALA A 145 -3.77 -5.05 -4.93
N GLY A 146 -2.50 -4.64 -4.86
CA GLY A 146 -1.85 -3.80 -5.87
C GLY A 146 -1.78 -4.48 -7.24
N PHE A 147 -1.30 -5.72 -7.28
CA PHE A 147 -1.23 -6.49 -8.53
C PHE A 147 -2.63 -6.80 -9.08
N ALA A 148 -3.56 -7.27 -8.25
CA ALA A 148 -4.93 -7.54 -8.66
C ALA A 148 -5.59 -6.29 -9.24
N ALA A 149 -5.46 -5.14 -8.57
CA ALA A 149 -5.99 -3.87 -9.04
C ALA A 149 -5.41 -3.47 -10.40
N GLY A 150 -4.09 -3.57 -10.57
CA GLY A 150 -3.43 -3.27 -11.83
C GLY A 150 -3.96 -4.11 -13.00
N TYR A 151 -4.01 -5.42 -12.82
CA TYR A 151 -4.52 -6.32 -13.87
C TYR A 151 -6.02 -6.16 -14.13
N ILE A 152 -6.84 -5.94 -13.10
CA ILE A 152 -8.28 -5.68 -13.26
C ILE A 152 -8.52 -4.41 -14.06
N VAL A 153 -7.78 -3.33 -13.79
CA VAL A 153 -7.91 -2.08 -14.55
C VAL A 153 -7.43 -2.27 -16.00
N GLN A 154 -6.36 -3.03 -16.25
CA GLN A 154 -5.95 -3.38 -17.62
C GLN A 154 -7.04 -4.16 -18.35
N PHE A 155 -7.68 -5.11 -17.69
CA PHE A 155 -8.79 -5.88 -18.24
C PHE A 155 -9.98 -4.98 -18.57
N LEU A 156 -10.33 -4.05 -17.66
CA LEU A 156 -11.37 -3.05 -17.89
C LEU A 156 -11.05 -2.13 -19.08
N LYS A 157 -9.79 -1.72 -19.24
CA LYS A 157 -9.35 -0.95 -20.41
C LYS A 157 -9.64 -1.71 -21.73
N LYS A 158 -9.28 -3.00 -21.81
CA LYS A 158 -9.52 -3.84 -23.01
C LYS A 158 -11.00 -4.01 -23.32
N ILE A 159 -11.85 -4.18 -22.32
CA ILE A 159 -13.31 -4.32 -22.52
C ILE A 159 -13.91 -3.00 -23.04
N THR A 160 -13.47 -1.89 -22.46
CA THR A 160 -14.02 -0.58 -22.78
C THR A 160 -13.50 0.00 -24.12
N GLU A 161 -12.45 -0.56 -24.71
CA GLU A 161 -11.98 -0.18 -26.07
C GLU A 161 -13.08 -0.36 -27.13
N LYS A 162 -13.98 -1.33 -26.94
CA LYS A 162 -15.09 -1.64 -27.85
C LYS A 162 -16.28 -0.67 -27.73
N LEU A 163 -16.28 0.25 -26.76
CA LEU A 163 -17.36 1.21 -26.56
C LEU A 163 -17.28 2.39 -27.54
N PRO A 164 -18.42 3.04 -27.89
CA PRO A 164 -18.47 4.17 -28.81
C PRO A 164 -17.57 5.34 -28.39
N ALA A 165 -17.05 6.07 -29.37
CA ALA A 165 -16.15 7.21 -29.19
C ALA A 165 -16.71 8.34 -28.31
N SER A 166 -18.04 8.47 -28.23
CA SER A 166 -18.72 9.46 -27.39
C SER A 166 -18.42 9.38 -25.91
N LEU A 167 -17.96 8.22 -25.41
CA LEU A 167 -17.65 7.96 -24.00
C LEU A 167 -16.16 8.06 -23.68
N ASN A 168 -15.29 8.38 -24.65
CA ASN A 168 -13.83 8.40 -24.46
C ASN A 168 -13.35 9.34 -23.35
N GLY A 169 -14.03 10.47 -23.14
CA GLY A 169 -13.66 11.42 -22.08
C GLY A 169 -14.06 10.97 -20.68
N ILE A 170 -15.13 10.18 -20.56
CA ILE A 170 -15.69 9.73 -19.27
C ILE A 170 -15.04 8.43 -18.78
N ARG A 171 -14.52 7.61 -19.70
CA ARG A 171 -13.90 6.30 -19.38
C ARG A 171 -12.84 6.37 -18.30
N PRO A 172 -11.77 7.21 -18.44
CA PRO A 172 -10.69 7.21 -17.45
C PRO A 172 -11.07 7.82 -16.11
N MET A 173 -12.07 8.70 -16.08
CA MET A 173 -12.47 9.41 -14.86
C MET A 173 -13.52 8.67 -14.06
N LEU A 174 -14.44 7.95 -14.71
CA LEU A 174 -15.58 7.34 -14.03
C LEU A 174 -15.58 5.81 -14.15
N ILE A 175 -15.45 5.27 -15.37
CA ILE A 175 -15.64 3.84 -15.64
C ILE A 175 -14.51 3.02 -15.01
N TYR A 176 -13.25 3.43 -15.20
CA TYR A 176 -12.12 2.66 -14.69
C TYR A 176 -12.02 2.70 -13.16
N PRO A 177 -12.12 3.85 -12.46
CA PRO A 177 -12.08 3.86 -11.01
C PRO A 177 -13.30 3.18 -10.39
N LEU A 178 -14.51 3.50 -10.86
CA LEU A 178 -15.74 2.94 -10.29
C LEU A 178 -15.82 1.43 -10.48
N GLY A 179 -15.69 0.96 -11.72
CA GLY A 179 -15.69 -0.47 -12.03
C GLY A 179 -14.53 -1.21 -11.38
N GLY A 180 -13.34 -0.59 -11.40
CA GLY A 180 -12.14 -1.15 -10.78
C GLY A 180 -12.28 -1.32 -9.27
N ILE A 181 -12.75 -0.30 -8.56
CA ILE A 181 -12.94 -0.36 -7.09
C ILE A 181 -13.97 -1.43 -6.71
N LEU A 182 -15.09 -1.51 -7.45
CA LEU A 182 -16.10 -2.55 -7.18
C LEU A 182 -15.55 -3.96 -7.36
N ILE A 183 -14.85 -4.21 -8.46
CA ILE A 183 -14.30 -5.54 -8.75
C ILE A 183 -13.19 -5.89 -7.78
N VAL A 184 -12.24 -4.95 -7.54
CA VAL A 184 -11.16 -5.17 -6.55
C VAL A 184 -11.73 -5.34 -5.15
N GLY A 185 -12.76 -4.57 -4.78
CA GLY A 185 -13.44 -4.72 -3.50
C GLY A 185 -13.98 -6.14 -3.31
N ALA A 186 -14.70 -6.66 -4.32
CA ALA A 186 -15.23 -8.03 -4.27
C ALA A 186 -14.09 -9.08 -4.21
N VAL A 187 -13.05 -8.92 -5.01
CA VAL A 187 -11.89 -9.82 -5.03
C VAL A 187 -11.17 -9.81 -3.69
N MET A 188 -10.93 -8.62 -3.11
CA MET A 188 -10.26 -8.50 -1.82
C MET A 188 -11.07 -9.06 -0.66
N CYS A 189 -12.40 -8.88 -0.66
CA CYS A 189 -13.27 -9.51 0.33
C CYS A 189 -13.21 -11.06 0.30
N GLY A 190 -12.93 -11.64 -0.87
CA GLY A 190 -12.69 -13.09 -1.02
C GLY A 190 -11.29 -13.54 -0.61
N ILE A 191 -10.25 -12.70 -0.86
CA ILE A 191 -8.85 -13.02 -0.60
C ILE A 191 -8.45 -12.74 0.86
N ASN A 192 -9.01 -11.71 1.47
CA ASN A 192 -8.64 -11.28 2.83
C ASN A 192 -8.74 -12.38 3.90
N PRO A 193 -9.79 -13.24 3.95
CA PRO A 193 -9.82 -14.31 4.95
C PRO A 193 -8.65 -15.29 4.81
N VAL A 194 -8.24 -15.60 3.59
CA VAL A 194 -7.08 -16.48 3.34
C VAL A 194 -5.78 -15.81 3.79
N MET A 195 -5.61 -14.52 3.44
CA MET A 195 -4.44 -13.75 3.86
C MET A 195 -4.40 -13.52 5.37
N GLY A 196 -5.55 -13.30 5.99
CA GLY A 196 -5.68 -13.18 7.44
C GLY A 196 -5.26 -14.48 8.15
N MET A 197 -5.69 -15.65 7.66
CA MET A 197 -5.25 -16.95 8.19
C MET A 197 -3.73 -17.15 8.06
N ILE A 198 -3.14 -16.81 6.92
CA ILE A 198 -1.68 -16.89 6.72
C ILE A 198 -0.96 -15.95 7.68
N ASN A 199 -1.42 -14.71 7.81
CA ASN A 199 -0.82 -13.73 8.72
C ASN A 199 -0.90 -14.18 10.18
N THR A 200 -2.04 -14.73 10.60
CA THR A 200 -2.23 -15.31 11.94
C THR A 200 -1.29 -16.50 12.15
N ALA A 201 -1.23 -17.43 11.20
CA ALA A 201 -0.34 -18.59 11.30
C ALA A 201 1.14 -18.21 11.44
N VAL A 202 1.60 -17.19 10.70
CA VAL A 202 2.96 -16.64 10.82
C VAL A 202 3.17 -16.01 12.20
N THR A 203 2.20 -15.24 12.69
CA THR A 203 2.26 -14.61 14.01
C THR A 203 2.30 -15.65 15.13
N ASP A 204 1.46 -16.69 15.04
CA ASP A 204 1.43 -17.78 16.02
C ASP A 204 2.73 -18.58 16.02
N TRP A 205 3.28 -18.83 14.84
CA TRP A 205 4.59 -19.48 14.70
C TRP A 205 5.71 -18.66 15.34
N LEU A 206 5.75 -17.33 15.08
CA LEU A 206 6.71 -16.43 15.73
C LEU A 206 6.55 -16.37 17.24
N ASN A 207 5.32 -16.32 17.75
CA ASN A 207 5.01 -16.32 19.17
C ASN A 207 5.44 -17.65 19.85
N ALA A 208 5.22 -18.77 19.18
CA ALA A 208 5.68 -20.09 19.67
C ALA A 208 7.21 -20.16 19.75
N MET A 209 7.92 -19.57 18.79
CA MET A 209 9.39 -19.45 18.84
C MET A 209 9.86 -18.52 19.96
N GLY A 210 9.13 -17.42 20.24
CA GLY A 210 9.47 -16.47 21.32
C GLY A 210 9.44 -17.09 22.71
N GLY A 211 8.63 -18.14 22.93
CA GLY A 211 8.60 -18.90 24.17
C GLY A 211 9.77 -19.88 24.36
N THR A 212 10.36 -20.37 23.27
CA THR A 212 11.35 -21.46 23.30
C THR A 212 12.80 -20.98 23.07
N SER A 213 13.00 -19.87 22.37
CA SER A 213 14.34 -19.37 22.04
C SER A 213 14.36 -17.88 21.77
N LYS A 214 14.43 -17.07 22.81
CA LYS A 214 14.60 -15.59 22.71
C LYS A 214 15.86 -15.20 21.89
N VAL A 215 16.87 -16.06 21.86
CA VAL A 215 18.12 -15.86 21.11
C VAL A 215 17.91 -16.02 19.60
N LEU A 216 17.07 -16.96 19.17
CA LEU A 216 16.79 -17.20 17.77
C LEU A 216 15.92 -16.08 17.15
N LEU A 217 15.01 -15.52 17.96
CA LEU A 217 14.15 -14.42 17.55
C LEU A 217 14.93 -13.10 17.33
N GLY A 218 16.04 -12.91 18.07
CA GLY A 218 16.91 -11.75 17.91
C GLY A 218 17.92 -11.88 16.76
N ALA A 219 18.05 -13.06 16.14
CA ALA A 219 18.98 -13.35 15.05
C ALA A 219 18.30 -13.33 13.65
N ILE A 220 16.96 -13.27 13.59
CA ILE A 220 16.13 -13.14 12.39
C ILE A 220 15.67 -11.71 12.21
#